data_0d08fdf8307aba64ded8f4d5aa0b5480
#
_entry.id   0d08fdf8307aba64ded8f4d5aa0b5480
#
_cell.length_a   1.000
_cell.length_b   1.000
_cell.length_c   1.000
_cell.angle_alpha   90.00
_cell.angle_beta   90.00
_cell.angle_gamma   90.00
#
_symmetry.space_group_name_H-M   'P 1'
#
loop_
_entity.id
_entity.type
_entity.pdbx_description
1 polymer ?
#
loop_
_entity_poly.entity_id
_entity_poly.type
_entity_poly.pdbx_seq_one_letter_code
_entity_poly.pdbx_strand_id
1 'polypeptide(L)'
;IFATHGHIYHPHHLPPLKDGDILLNGHTHIPACEEFDGYLYFNPGSVSIPKENSHNGYMILEGKEFLWKNLDMEIKNKYSL
;
A
#
# COMPACT_ATOMS: atom_id res chain seq x y z
N ILE A 1 4.75 11.49 1.78
CA ILE A 1 3.70 10.50 1.49
C ILE A 1 2.66 11.12 0.58
N PHE A 2 2.35 10.44 -0.49
CA PHE A 2 1.29 10.83 -1.41
C PHE A 2 0.23 9.72 -1.41
N ALA A 3 -0.97 10.03 -0.95
CA ALA A 3 -2.07 9.05 -0.87
C ALA A 3 -3.12 9.37 -1.93
N THR A 4 -3.51 8.36 -2.69
CA THR A 4 -4.52 8.50 -3.75
C THR A 4 -5.32 7.22 -3.87
N HIS A 5 -6.52 7.31 -4.48
CA HIS A 5 -7.30 6.12 -4.75
C HIS A 5 -6.59 5.19 -5.76
N GLY A 6 -5.96 5.74 -6.77
CA GLY A 6 -5.22 4.95 -7.76
C GLY A 6 -5.87 4.85 -9.13
N HIS A 7 -7.02 5.50 -9.36
CA HIS A 7 -7.67 5.50 -10.67
C HIS A 7 -7.07 6.54 -11.62
N ILE A 8 -6.42 7.58 -11.08
CA ILE A 8 -5.71 8.61 -11.86
C ILE A 8 -4.21 8.45 -11.67
N TYR A 9 -3.72 8.51 -10.42
CA TYR A 9 -2.30 8.33 -10.09
C TYR A 9 -2.07 6.91 -9.57
N HIS A 10 -1.09 6.21 -10.12
CA HIS A 10 -0.69 4.85 -9.79
C HIS A 10 0.72 4.60 -10.34
N PRO A 11 1.36 3.42 -10.14
CA PRO A 11 2.73 3.20 -10.62
C PRO A 11 2.96 3.43 -12.12
N HIS A 12 1.94 3.33 -12.95
CA HIS A 12 2.05 3.58 -14.40
C HIS A 12 1.70 5.03 -14.79
N HIS A 13 1.24 5.85 -13.84
CA HIS A 13 0.93 7.26 -14.04
C HIS A 13 1.22 7.98 -12.73
N LEU A 14 2.48 8.31 -12.50
CA LEU A 14 2.93 8.83 -11.21
C LEU A 14 2.48 10.26 -10.94
N PRO A 15 2.11 10.57 -9.69
CA PRO A 15 1.97 11.94 -9.23
C PRO A 15 3.35 12.60 -9.11
N PRO A 16 3.42 13.90 -8.79
CA PRO A 16 4.71 14.58 -8.58
C PRO A 16 5.36 14.14 -7.26
N LEU A 17 6.10 13.03 -7.30
CA LEU A 17 6.81 12.49 -6.15
C LEU A 17 8.22 13.08 -6.06
N LYS A 18 8.72 13.14 -4.81
CA LYS A 18 10.12 13.46 -4.51
C LYS A 18 10.86 12.16 -4.21
N ASP A 19 12.19 12.17 -4.36
CA ASP A 19 13.03 11.02 -4.00
C ASP A 19 12.77 10.58 -2.56
N GLY A 20 12.56 9.29 -2.36
CA GLY A 20 12.26 8.71 -1.06
C GLY A 20 10.81 8.84 -0.64
N ASP A 21 9.95 9.37 -1.48
CA ASP A 21 8.52 9.50 -1.17
C ASP A 21 7.81 8.15 -1.20
N ILE A 22 6.64 8.12 -0.57
CA ILE A 22 5.81 6.90 -0.50
C ILE A 22 4.51 7.18 -1.24
N LEU A 23 4.21 6.34 -2.21
CA LEU A 23 2.92 6.35 -2.90
C LEU A 23 2.00 5.32 -2.26
N LEU A 24 0.95 5.79 -1.60
CA LEU A 24 -0.10 4.95 -1.04
C LEU A 24 -1.30 4.99 -1.98
N ASN A 25 -1.71 3.84 -2.50
CA ASN A 25 -2.94 3.80 -3.27
C ASN A 25 -3.73 2.51 -3.08
N GLY A 26 -5.01 2.52 -3.50
CA GLY A 26 -5.90 1.39 -3.43
C GLY A 26 -6.31 0.94 -4.82
N HIS A 27 -7.58 1.02 -5.13
CA HIS A 27 -8.19 0.73 -6.44
C HIS A 27 -8.10 -0.74 -6.88
N THR A 28 -6.90 -1.35 -6.87
CA THR A 28 -6.70 -2.72 -7.34
C THR A 28 -7.27 -3.77 -6.39
N HIS A 29 -7.48 -3.42 -5.12
CA HIS A 29 -7.90 -4.32 -4.04
C HIS A 29 -6.88 -5.44 -3.77
N ILE A 30 -5.62 -5.25 -4.16
CA ILE A 30 -4.53 -6.21 -3.99
C ILE A 30 -3.47 -5.56 -3.11
N PRO A 31 -3.13 -6.15 -1.94
CA PRO A 31 -2.08 -5.58 -1.10
C PRO A 31 -0.73 -5.61 -1.83
N ALA A 32 0.05 -4.55 -1.67
CA ALA A 32 1.35 -4.44 -2.31
C ALA A 32 2.34 -3.70 -1.42
N CYS A 33 3.60 -4.10 -1.54
CA CYS A 33 4.74 -3.50 -0.87
C CYS A 33 5.93 -3.60 -1.82
N GLU A 34 6.21 -2.53 -2.56
CA GLU A 34 7.24 -2.55 -3.60
C GLU A 34 8.16 -1.34 -3.50
N GLU A 35 9.45 -1.58 -3.77
CA GLU A 35 10.45 -0.53 -3.87
C GLU A 35 10.72 -0.24 -5.34
N PHE A 36 10.46 1.00 -5.75
CA PHE A 36 10.80 1.48 -7.08
C PHE A 36 11.94 2.48 -6.99
N ASP A 37 12.54 2.80 -8.14
CA ASP A 37 13.60 3.78 -8.21
C ASP A 37 13.05 5.17 -7.82
N GLY A 38 13.50 5.69 -6.70
CA GLY A 38 13.13 6.99 -6.17
C GLY A 38 11.86 7.04 -5.32
N TYR A 39 11.11 5.95 -5.18
CA TYR A 39 9.91 5.94 -4.32
C TYR A 39 9.51 4.54 -3.88
N LEU A 40 8.65 4.49 -2.85
CA LEU A 40 8.04 3.26 -2.35
C LEU A 40 6.57 3.23 -2.77
N TYR A 41 6.07 2.07 -3.14
CA TYR A 41 4.66 1.88 -3.48
C TYR A 41 4.01 0.91 -2.50
N PHE A 42 2.96 1.36 -1.81
CA PHE A 42 2.21 0.56 -0.87
C PHE A 42 0.73 0.57 -1.22
N ASN A 43 0.11 -0.60 -1.12
CA ASN A 43 -1.32 -0.74 -1.25
C ASN A 43 -1.83 -1.60 -0.08
N PRO A 44 -2.79 -1.10 0.72
CA PRO A 44 -3.30 -1.86 1.86
C PRO A 44 -4.15 -3.07 1.47
N GLY A 45 -4.59 -3.16 0.21
CA GLY A 45 -5.55 -4.17 -0.21
C GLY A 45 -6.98 -3.73 0.04
N SER A 46 -7.86 -4.68 0.34
CA SER A 46 -9.27 -4.37 0.58
C SER A 46 -9.77 -5.05 1.84
N VAL A 47 -10.57 -4.32 2.62
CA VAL A 47 -11.24 -4.87 3.80
C VAL A 47 -12.41 -5.75 3.40
N SER A 48 -13.15 -5.39 2.37
CA SER A 48 -14.41 -6.03 2.02
C SER A 48 -14.38 -6.84 0.71
N ILE A 49 -13.59 -6.41 -0.27
CA ILE A 49 -13.57 -7.03 -1.61
C ILE A 49 -12.12 -7.27 -2.06
N PRO A 50 -11.39 -8.18 -1.40
CA PRO A 50 -10.04 -8.50 -1.83
C PRO A 50 -10.05 -9.23 -3.17
N LYS A 51 -8.97 -9.08 -3.94
CA LYS A 51 -8.82 -9.70 -5.26
C LYS A 51 -7.58 -10.59 -5.30
N GLU A 52 -7.52 -11.48 -6.31
CA GLU A 52 -6.41 -12.42 -6.51
C GLU A 52 -6.10 -13.26 -5.27
N ASN A 53 -7.14 -13.75 -4.58
CA ASN A 53 -7.03 -14.56 -3.38
C ASN A 53 -6.28 -13.86 -2.22
N SER A 54 -6.23 -12.53 -2.24
CA SER A 54 -5.64 -11.79 -1.14
C SER A 54 -6.57 -11.80 0.08
N HIS A 55 -5.99 -11.51 1.25
CA HIS A 55 -6.75 -11.46 2.50
C HIS A 55 -7.61 -10.19 2.58
N ASN A 56 -8.69 -10.25 3.37
CA ASN A 56 -9.40 -9.05 3.78
C ASN A 56 -8.51 -8.31 4.77
N GLY A 57 -8.13 -7.10 4.45
CA GLY A 57 -7.11 -6.46 5.26
C GLY A 57 -7.04 -4.96 5.17
N TYR A 58 -6.14 -4.43 5.97
CA TYR A 58 -5.88 -3.02 6.12
C TYR A 58 -4.41 -2.81 6.47
N MET A 59 -4.00 -1.56 6.55
CA MET A 59 -2.62 -1.18 6.84
C MET A 59 -2.58 -0.23 8.03
N ILE A 60 -1.56 -0.36 8.86
CA ILE A 60 -1.29 0.54 9.98
C ILE A 60 0.10 1.12 9.81
N LEU A 61 0.26 2.42 10.08
CA LEU A 61 1.57 3.05 10.24
C LEU A 61 1.80 3.27 11.73
N GLU A 62 2.85 2.67 12.27
CA GLU A 62 3.21 2.72 13.68
C GLU A 62 4.68 3.12 13.80
N GLY A 63 4.93 4.39 14.19
CA GLY A 63 6.29 4.92 14.17
C GLY A 63 6.86 4.95 12.75
N LYS A 64 7.87 4.09 12.50
CA LYS A 64 8.49 3.95 11.19
C LYS A 64 8.16 2.62 10.52
N GLU A 65 7.16 1.89 11.02
CA GLU A 65 6.77 0.60 10.50
C GLU A 65 5.40 0.65 9.85
N PHE A 66 5.30 0.08 8.65
CA PHE A 66 4.04 -0.14 7.96
C PHE A 66 3.67 -1.62 8.11
N LEU A 67 2.46 -1.88 8.60
CA LEU A 67 1.97 -3.23 8.86
C LEU A 67 0.74 -3.51 8.03
N TRP A 68 0.75 -4.61 7.27
CA TRP A 68 -0.41 -5.12 6.56
C TRP A 68 -1.05 -6.19 7.44
N LYS A 69 -2.30 -5.99 7.85
CA LYS A 69 -3.02 -6.88 8.76
C LYS A 69 -4.29 -7.42 8.13
N ASN A 70 -4.69 -8.63 8.51
CA ASN A 70 -6.00 -9.16 8.15
C ASN A 70 -7.04 -8.79 9.24
N LEU A 71 -8.30 -9.23 9.07
CA LEU A 71 -9.37 -8.91 10.02
C LEU A 71 -9.22 -9.65 11.36
N ASP A 72 -8.39 -10.68 11.43
CA ASP A 72 -8.07 -11.38 12.68
C ASP A 72 -6.87 -10.75 13.40
N MET A 73 -6.44 -9.56 12.96
CA MET A 73 -5.33 -8.79 13.51
C MET A 73 -3.96 -9.45 13.35
N GLU A 74 -3.84 -10.40 12.43
CA GLU A 74 -2.57 -11.02 12.09
C GLU A 74 -1.77 -10.13 11.14
N ILE A 75 -0.47 -10.05 11.35
CA ILE A 75 0.43 -9.30 10.46
C ILE A 75 0.73 -10.17 9.24
N LYS A 76 0.32 -9.71 8.05
CA LYS A 76 0.55 -10.43 6.79
C LYS A 76 1.78 -9.94 6.05
N ASN A 77 2.21 -8.71 6.31
CA ASN A 77 3.43 -8.14 5.76
C ASN A 77 3.88 -6.96 6.62
N LYS A 78 5.14 -6.57 6.51
CA LYS A 78 5.71 -5.48 7.28
C LYS A 78 6.81 -4.79 6.48
N TYR A 79 6.87 -3.47 6.56
CA TYR A 79 7.95 -2.67 6.00
C TYR A 79 8.41 -1.64 7.03
N SER A 80 9.69 -1.60 7.30
CA SER A 80 10.30 -0.64 8.23
C SER A 80 11.11 0.39 7.46
N LEU A 81 10.87 1.65 7.77
CA LEU A 81 11.61 2.76 7.17
C LEU A 81 13.03 2.89 7.76
#